data_a60df2323a95c7fe2e3b6ef9629553af
#
_entry.id   a60df2323a95c7fe2e3b6ef9629553af
#
_cell.length_a   1.000
_cell.length_b   1.000
_cell.length_c   1.000
_cell.angle_alpha   90.00
_cell.angle_beta   90.00
_cell.angle_gamma   90.00
#
_symmetry.space_group_name_H-M   'P 1'
#
loop_
_entity.id
_entity.type
_entity.pdbx_description
1 polymer ?
#
loop_
_entity_poly.entity_id
_entity_poly.type
_entity_poly.pdbx_seq_one_letter_code
_entity_poly.pdbx_strand_id
1 'polypeptide(L)'
;IRPSIKSIQNDSLRLQLNLELSPSDDVYFHELYRRETMSKDTSWQLLDTLWNIDSDTYIDQIAELNKSYQYKIRAVDSVANKSIFSPLKSGVIKVTAKNTGISQLSIKQKEKSKAVEVSWQVEMPKKLSTTAFTVEIYRSSGQDGIKHYKKMDKDLDVFTDNDLQSGVLYNYAVRVRYENGWTSELSEIKSILIK
;
A
#
# COMPACT_ATOMS: atom_id res chain seq x y z
N ILE A 1 17.08 -26.94 18.22
CA ILE A 1 15.74 -26.88 17.54
C ILE A 1 15.81 -25.81 16.46
N ARG A 2 15.23 -26.08 15.31
CA ARG A 2 15.19 -25.17 14.17
C ARG A 2 14.16 -24.06 14.42
N PRO A 3 14.49 -22.76 14.22
CA PRO A 3 13.51 -21.68 14.25
C PRO A 3 12.53 -21.76 13.06
N SER A 4 11.43 -21.03 13.13
CA SER A 4 10.48 -20.92 12.03
C SER A 4 9.91 -19.50 11.86
N ILE A 5 9.38 -19.21 10.67
CA ILE A 5 8.57 -18.03 10.41
C ILE A 5 7.11 -18.49 10.37
N LYS A 6 6.32 -18.13 11.39
CA LYS A 6 4.92 -18.55 11.52
C LYS A 6 4.05 -17.92 10.45
N SER A 7 4.14 -16.61 10.30
CA SER A 7 3.35 -15.85 9.34
C SER A 7 4.06 -14.58 8.89
N ILE A 8 3.63 -14.03 7.76
CA ILE A 8 4.03 -12.71 7.28
C ILE A 8 2.76 -11.92 7.03
N GLN A 9 2.70 -10.73 7.59
CA GLN A 9 1.56 -9.82 7.48
C GLN A 9 1.98 -8.49 6.88
N ASN A 10 1.07 -7.83 6.17
CA ASN A 10 1.26 -6.49 5.69
C ASN A 10 0.81 -5.50 6.78
N ASP A 11 1.78 -4.80 7.38
CA ASP A 11 1.52 -3.76 8.37
C ASP A 11 1.98 -2.41 7.84
N SER A 12 1.00 -1.53 7.59
CA SER A 12 1.26 -0.12 7.23
C SER A 12 2.35 0.07 6.17
N LEU A 13 2.32 -0.72 5.09
CA LEU A 13 3.30 -0.73 4.00
C LEU A 13 4.68 -1.29 4.40
N ARG A 14 4.70 -2.18 5.39
CA ARG A 14 5.87 -2.96 5.80
C ARG A 14 5.47 -4.43 5.89
N LEU A 15 6.44 -5.32 5.86
CA LEU A 15 6.20 -6.72 6.13
C LEU A 15 6.57 -7.03 7.59
N GLN A 16 5.58 -7.43 8.37
CA GLN A 16 5.80 -7.95 9.72
C GLN A 16 5.87 -9.47 9.65
N LEU A 17 7.00 -10.01 10.10
CA LEU A 17 7.25 -11.43 10.22
C LEU A 17 7.00 -11.85 11.67
N ASN A 18 6.13 -12.81 11.89
CA ASN A 18 5.97 -13.45 13.20
C ASN A 18 6.89 -14.68 13.25
N LEU A 19 7.80 -14.67 14.18
CA LEU A 19 8.88 -15.64 14.30
C LEU A 19 8.58 -16.64 15.41
N GLU A 20 9.11 -17.82 15.30
CA GLU A 20 9.30 -18.78 16.38
C GLU A 20 10.77 -19.08 16.47
N LEU A 21 11.41 -18.53 17.48
CA LEU A 21 12.83 -18.66 17.70
C LEU A 21 13.16 -20.05 18.23
N SER A 22 14.42 -20.46 18.07
CA SER A 22 14.89 -21.70 18.68
C SER A 22 14.88 -21.53 20.21
N PRO A 23 14.29 -22.44 20.96
CA PRO A 23 14.31 -22.40 22.42
C PRO A 23 15.59 -23.02 23.04
N SER A 24 16.59 -23.39 22.25
CA SER A 24 17.84 -23.94 22.75
C SER A 24 18.69 -22.88 23.44
N ASP A 25 19.14 -23.14 24.64
CA ASP A 25 19.92 -22.21 25.49
C ASP A 25 21.31 -21.89 24.92
N ASP A 26 21.80 -22.70 23.97
CA ASP A 26 23.08 -22.53 23.30
C ASP A 26 23.03 -21.61 22.08
N VAL A 27 21.83 -21.15 21.68
CA VAL A 27 21.67 -20.22 20.55
C VAL A 27 22.19 -18.84 20.91
N TYR A 28 23.13 -18.38 20.08
CA TYR A 28 23.75 -17.07 20.27
C TYR A 28 23.07 -15.97 19.48
N PHE A 29 22.64 -16.26 18.25
CA PHE A 29 21.81 -15.35 17.43
C PHE A 29 21.06 -16.13 16.35
N HIS A 30 20.16 -15.42 15.65
CA HIS A 30 19.48 -15.95 14.46
C HIS A 30 19.86 -15.13 13.23
N GLU A 31 20.09 -15.79 12.12
CA GLU A 31 20.29 -15.17 10.81
C GLU A 31 18.98 -15.18 10.02
N LEU A 32 18.47 -14.01 9.69
CA LEU A 32 17.28 -13.83 8.86
C LEU A 32 17.70 -13.46 7.44
N TYR A 33 17.23 -14.23 6.46
CA TYR A 33 17.53 -14.03 5.04
C TYR A 33 16.29 -13.67 4.25
N ARG A 34 16.48 -12.84 3.24
CA ARG A 34 15.45 -12.44 2.27
C ARG A 34 15.98 -12.60 0.85
N ARG A 35 15.05 -12.86 -0.09
CA ARG A 35 15.27 -12.67 -1.53
C ARG A 35 14.01 -12.13 -2.18
N GLU A 36 14.16 -11.39 -3.27
CA GLU A 36 13.04 -11.01 -4.13
C GLU A 36 12.72 -12.14 -5.10
N THR A 37 11.43 -12.54 -5.21
CA THR A 37 11.04 -13.72 -6.00
C THR A 37 11.04 -13.50 -7.50
N MET A 38 10.82 -12.25 -7.94
CA MET A 38 10.73 -11.87 -9.37
C MET A 38 11.98 -11.15 -9.88
N SER A 39 13.03 -11.07 -9.06
CA SER A 39 14.31 -10.50 -9.48
C SER A 39 15.10 -11.45 -10.38
N LYS A 40 15.91 -10.89 -11.29
CA LYS A 40 16.93 -11.64 -12.03
C LYS A 40 18.00 -12.20 -11.10
N ASP A 41 18.30 -11.50 -10.00
CA ASP A 41 19.15 -11.99 -8.93
C ASP A 41 18.32 -12.82 -7.96
N THR A 42 18.58 -14.12 -7.95
CA THR A 42 17.93 -15.10 -7.08
C THR A 42 18.72 -15.37 -5.81
N SER A 43 19.79 -14.62 -5.55
CA SER A 43 20.65 -14.80 -4.37
C SER A 43 19.90 -14.47 -3.08
N TRP A 44 20.26 -15.19 -2.02
CA TRP A 44 19.78 -14.90 -0.67
C TRP A 44 20.65 -13.82 -0.04
N GLN A 45 20.04 -12.75 0.40
CA GLN A 45 20.69 -11.67 1.15
C GLN A 45 20.44 -11.86 2.64
N LEU A 46 21.49 -11.73 3.46
CA LEU A 46 21.32 -11.61 4.91
C LEU A 46 20.61 -10.28 5.18
N LEU A 47 19.38 -10.38 5.68
CA LEU A 47 18.57 -9.20 5.98
C LEU A 47 18.95 -8.62 7.33
N ASP A 48 19.11 -9.50 8.33
CA ASP A 48 19.46 -9.09 9.69
C ASP A 48 20.05 -10.25 10.49
N THR A 49 20.78 -9.89 11.55
CA THR A 49 21.28 -10.80 12.60
C THR A 49 20.56 -10.45 13.91
N LEU A 50 19.71 -11.36 14.36
CA LEU A 50 18.83 -11.13 15.51
C LEU A 50 19.51 -11.63 16.79
N TRP A 51 20.05 -10.71 17.58
CA TRP A 51 20.73 -10.97 18.84
C TRP A 51 19.75 -10.88 20.00
N ASN A 52 19.65 -11.92 20.82
CA ASN A 52 18.89 -11.90 22.11
C ASN A 52 17.56 -11.13 22.02
N ILE A 53 16.74 -11.43 21.00
CA ILE A 53 15.48 -10.72 20.82
C ILE A 53 14.42 -11.29 21.78
N ASP A 54 13.83 -10.41 22.59
CA ASP A 54 12.68 -10.73 23.43
C ASP A 54 11.35 -10.69 22.62
N SER A 55 11.43 -10.35 21.35
CA SER A 55 10.28 -10.22 20.46
C SER A 55 10.21 -11.37 19.47
N ASP A 56 9.04 -11.95 19.34
CA ASP A 56 8.69 -12.92 18.29
C ASP A 56 8.32 -12.25 16.95
N THR A 57 8.53 -10.95 16.81
CA THR A 57 8.19 -10.18 15.61
C THR A 57 9.39 -9.44 15.04
N TYR A 58 9.48 -9.42 13.71
CA TYR A 58 10.46 -8.65 12.96
C TYR A 58 9.77 -7.82 11.88
N ILE A 59 10.16 -6.56 11.72
CA ILE A 59 9.58 -5.67 10.70
C ILE A 59 10.62 -5.41 9.62
N ASP A 60 10.37 -5.91 8.41
CA ASP A 60 11.15 -5.55 7.23
C ASP A 60 10.76 -4.17 6.73
N GLN A 61 11.55 -3.17 7.11
CA GLN A 61 11.32 -1.76 6.76
C GLN A 61 11.79 -1.41 5.34
N ILE A 62 12.65 -2.23 4.73
CA ILE A 62 13.25 -2.00 3.41
C ILE A 62 12.57 -2.78 2.29
N ALA A 63 11.55 -3.60 2.60
CA ALA A 63 10.73 -4.23 1.58
C ALA A 63 10.00 -3.15 0.73
N GLU A 64 10.02 -3.33 -0.59
CA GLU A 64 9.43 -2.39 -1.52
C GLU A 64 7.99 -2.78 -1.88
N LEU A 65 7.21 -1.78 -2.29
CA LEU A 65 5.82 -1.97 -2.69
C LEU A 65 5.71 -2.84 -3.94
N ASN A 66 4.70 -3.71 -3.95
CA ASN A 66 4.38 -4.61 -5.07
C ASN A 66 5.49 -5.59 -5.45
N LYS A 67 6.56 -5.68 -4.66
CA LYS A 67 7.56 -6.74 -4.78
C LYS A 67 7.21 -7.90 -3.86
N SER A 68 7.40 -9.10 -4.35
CA SER A 68 7.22 -10.32 -3.56
C SER A 68 8.57 -10.81 -3.04
N TYR A 69 8.61 -11.10 -1.75
CA TYR A 69 9.82 -11.56 -1.07
C TYR A 69 9.62 -12.93 -0.46
N GLN A 70 10.69 -13.69 -0.42
CA GLN A 70 10.79 -14.92 0.37
C GLN A 70 11.77 -14.73 1.52
N TYR A 71 11.45 -15.37 2.63
CA TYR A 71 12.22 -15.29 3.87
C TYR A 71 12.54 -16.69 4.38
N LYS A 72 13.67 -16.82 5.05
CA LYS A 72 14.08 -17.98 5.83
C LYS A 72 14.94 -17.53 6.99
N ILE A 73 14.93 -18.31 8.07
CA ILE A 73 15.67 -18.02 9.29
C ILE A 73 16.42 -19.29 9.75
N ARG A 74 17.55 -19.15 10.41
CA ARG A 74 18.27 -20.21 11.10
C ARG A 74 18.90 -19.70 12.40
N ALA A 75 19.13 -20.60 13.32
CA ALA A 75 19.86 -20.35 14.56
C ALA A 75 21.35 -20.60 14.38
N VAL A 76 22.17 -19.87 15.12
CA VAL A 76 23.61 -20.00 15.20
C VAL A 76 24.02 -20.06 16.67
N ASP A 77 24.81 -21.03 17.07
CA ASP A 77 25.31 -21.15 18.44
C ASP A 77 26.61 -20.35 18.68
N SER A 78 27.10 -20.36 19.89
CA SER A 78 28.32 -19.63 20.32
C SER A 78 29.61 -20.10 19.67
N VAL A 79 29.64 -21.31 19.08
CA VAL A 79 30.79 -21.88 18.37
C VAL A 79 30.57 -21.92 16.85
N ALA A 80 29.60 -21.12 16.37
CA ALA A 80 29.27 -20.92 14.97
C ALA A 80 28.64 -22.12 14.23
N ASN A 81 28.17 -23.15 14.93
CA ASN A 81 27.32 -24.15 14.29
C ASN A 81 25.99 -23.56 13.89
N LYS A 82 25.43 -24.01 12.77
CA LYS A 82 24.22 -23.46 12.20
C LYS A 82 23.16 -24.54 12.09
N SER A 83 21.95 -24.21 12.53
CA SER A 83 20.78 -25.05 12.28
C SER A 83 20.45 -25.11 10.80
N ILE A 84 19.63 -26.08 10.38
CA ILE A 84 18.98 -26.02 9.07
C ILE A 84 18.05 -24.83 9.00
N PHE A 85 17.85 -24.29 7.80
CA PHE A 85 16.94 -23.18 7.59
C PHE A 85 15.48 -23.57 7.84
N SER A 86 14.67 -22.60 8.27
CA SER A 86 13.22 -22.73 8.30
C SER A 86 12.63 -23.04 6.92
N PRO A 87 11.40 -23.55 6.84
CA PRO A 87 10.63 -23.51 5.60
C PRO A 87 10.51 -22.09 5.08
N LEU A 88 10.44 -21.93 3.76
CA LEU A 88 10.27 -20.63 3.13
C LEU A 88 8.90 -20.06 3.44
N LYS A 89 8.85 -18.75 3.71
CA LYS A 89 7.62 -17.97 3.78
C LYS A 89 7.70 -16.83 2.80
N SER A 90 6.57 -16.52 2.14
CA SER A 90 6.48 -15.43 1.17
C SER A 90 5.61 -14.31 1.69
N GLY A 91 6.00 -13.07 1.39
CA GLY A 91 5.24 -11.87 1.70
C GLY A 91 5.32 -10.88 0.55
N VAL A 92 4.26 -10.08 0.40
CA VAL A 92 4.19 -8.98 -0.57
C VAL A 92 3.53 -7.79 0.12
N ILE A 93 4.12 -6.60 -0.03
CA ILE A 93 3.45 -5.39 0.41
C ILE A 93 2.39 -5.04 -0.62
N LYS A 94 1.14 -5.27 -0.26
CA LYS A 94 0.00 -4.80 -1.05
C LYS A 94 -0.41 -3.43 -0.53
N VAL A 95 -0.46 -2.47 -1.42
CA VAL A 95 -1.05 -1.17 -1.10
C VAL A 95 -2.57 -1.37 -1.07
N THR A 96 -3.17 -1.13 0.09
CA THR A 96 -4.62 -1.21 0.26
C THR A 96 -5.21 0.20 0.32
N ALA A 97 -6.48 0.34 0.05
CA ALA A 97 -7.20 1.61 0.12
C ALA A 97 -7.08 2.34 1.46
N LYS A 98 -6.90 1.60 2.55
CA LYS A 98 -6.66 2.20 3.88
C LYS A 98 -5.33 2.96 3.98
N ASN A 99 -4.40 2.69 3.08
CA ASN A 99 -3.03 3.21 3.17
C ASN A 99 -2.75 4.35 2.20
N THR A 100 -3.62 4.52 1.19
CA THR A 100 -3.43 5.54 0.15
C THR A 100 -4.76 5.88 -0.48
N GLY A 101 -4.98 7.11 -0.82
CA GLY A 101 -6.17 7.48 -1.56
C GLY A 101 -6.66 8.88 -1.26
N ILE A 102 -7.93 9.07 -1.47
CA ILE A 102 -8.60 10.34 -1.24
C ILE A 102 -9.10 10.35 0.21
N SER A 103 -8.56 11.24 1.01
CA SER A 103 -8.98 11.42 2.42
C SER A 103 -10.21 12.29 2.55
N GLN A 104 -10.39 13.23 1.60
CA GLN A 104 -11.54 14.13 1.60
C GLN A 104 -11.97 14.43 0.17
N LEU A 105 -13.27 14.34 -0.09
CA LEU A 105 -13.91 14.81 -1.33
C LEU A 105 -15.00 15.84 -0.99
N SER A 106 -14.96 16.99 -1.64
CA SER A 106 -15.97 18.03 -1.52
C SER A 106 -16.48 18.45 -2.90
N ILE A 107 -17.77 18.74 -3.00
CA ILE A 107 -18.38 19.25 -4.22
C ILE A 107 -19.25 20.46 -3.90
N LYS A 108 -19.16 21.51 -4.72
CA LYS A 108 -19.91 22.74 -4.52
C LYS A 108 -20.33 23.36 -5.86
N GLN A 109 -21.59 23.69 -6.02
CA GLN A 109 -22.05 24.50 -7.17
C GLN A 109 -21.53 25.92 -7.01
N LYS A 110 -20.94 26.49 -8.07
CA LYS A 110 -20.52 27.89 -8.10
C LYS A 110 -21.73 28.80 -8.16
N GLU A 111 -21.67 29.90 -7.41
CA GLU A 111 -22.75 30.85 -7.37
C GLU A 111 -23.10 31.41 -8.76
N LYS A 112 -24.37 31.50 -9.03
CA LYS A 112 -24.94 32.01 -10.32
C LYS A 112 -24.41 31.27 -11.56
N SER A 113 -23.99 30.00 -11.39
CA SER A 113 -23.44 29.18 -12.45
C SER A 113 -23.95 27.74 -12.32
N LYS A 114 -23.99 27.01 -13.45
CA LYS A 114 -24.23 25.57 -13.45
C LYS A 114 -22.96 24.76 -13.11
N ALA A 115 -21.83 25.45 -13.06
CA ALA A 115 -20.56 24.77 -12.82
C ALA A 115 -20.46 24.22 -11.39
N VAL A 116 -19.85 23.07 -11.27
CA VAL A 116 -19.52 22.42 -9.98
C VAL A 116 -18.02 22.39 -9.80
N GLU A 117 -17.57 22.83 -8.65
CA GLU A 117 -16.22 22.66 -8.18
C GLU A 117 -16.13 21.34 -7.40
N VAL A 118 -15.25 20.48 -7.83
CA VAL A 118 -14.90 19.19 -7.20
C VAL A 118 -13.51 19.35 -6.63
N SER A 119 -13.35 19.27 -5.31
CA SER A 119 -12.05 19.38 -4.64
C SER A 119 -11.77 18.14 -3.78
N TRP A 120 -10.50 17.79 -3.66
CA TRP A 120 -10.09 16.59 -2.93
C TRP A 120 -8.77 16.81 -2.21
N GLN A 121 -8.51 15.94 -1.22
CA GLN A 121 -7.21 15.82 -0.57
C GLN A 121 -6.70 14.39 -0.76
N VAL A 122 -5.44 14.28 -1.15
CA VAL A 122 -4.75 13.00 -1.28
C VAL A 122 -3.94 12.77 -0.01
N GLU A 123 -4.22 11.65 0.66
CA GLU A 123 -3.41 11.20 1.79
C GLU A 123 -2.46 10.09 1.33
N MET A 124 -1.17 10.33 1.51
CA MET A 124 -0.13 9.40 1.13
C MET A 124 0.81 9.09 2.27
N PRO A 125 1.10 7.81 2.50
CA PRO A 125 2.20 7.41 3.38
C PRO A 125 3.53 7.96 2.88
N LYS A 126 4.43 8.31 3.78
CA LYS A 126 5.78 8.81 3.46
C LYS A 126 6.54 7.94 2.43
N LYS A 127 6.35 6.61 2.50
CA LYS A 127 6.97 5.64 1.58
C LYS A 127 6.51 5.79 0.12
N LEU A 128 5.36 6.42 -0.12
CA LEU A 128 4.80 6.66 -1.46
C LEU A 128 4.94 8.12 -1.90
N SER A 129 5.43 9.01 -1.04
CA SER A 129 5.48 10.45 -1.32
C SER A 129 6.30 10.82 -2.56
N THR A 130 7.24 9.96 -2.98
CA THR A 130 8.06 10.14 -4.19
C THR A 130 7.47 9.46 -5.42
N THR A 131 6.40 8.67 -5.28
CA THR A 131 5.79 7.93 -6.40
C THR A 131 4.91 8.88 -7.20
N ALA A 132 5.16 8.97 -8.50
CA ALA A 132 4.31 9.76 -9.38
C ALA A 132 2.91 9.13 -9.51
N PHE A 133 1.90 9.97 -9.50
CA PHE A 133 0.49 9.57 -9.60
C PHE A 133 -0.33 10.61 -10.33
N THR A 134 -1.54 10.25 -10.68
CA THR A 134 -2.58 11.14 -11.20
C THR A 134 -3.88 10.89 -10.45
N VAL A 135 -4.78 11.86 -10.48
CA VAL A 135 -6.13 11.71 -9.90
C VAL A 135 -7.12 11.47 -11.02
N GLU A 136 -7.91 10.42 -10.91
CA GLU A 136 -8.99 10.09 -11.83
C GLU A 136 -10.32 10.52 -11.24
N ILE A 137 -11.06 11.34 -11.98
CA ILE A 137 -12.40 11.78 -11.63
C ILE A 137 -13.42 10.89 -12.33
N TYR A 138 -14.39 10.43 -11.59
CA TYR A 138 -15.53 9.66 -12.05
C TYR A 138 -16.80 10.48 -11.89
N ARG A 139 -17.67 10.42 -12.89
CA ARG A 139 -18.95 11.14 -12.91
C ARG A 139 -20.08 10.23 -13.43
N SER A 140 -21.27 10.44 -12.92
CA SER A 140 -22.51 9.99 -13.54
C SER A 140 -23.55 11.12 -13.55
N SER A 141 -24.54 11.00 -14.42
CA SER A 141 -25.71 11.91 -14.51
C SER A 141 -27.01 11.11 -14.38
N GLY A 142 -27.94 11.60 -13.59
CA GLY A 142 -29.23 10.95 -13.37
C GLY A 142 -29.05 9.55 -12.76
N GLN A 143 -29.61 8.53 -13.44
CA GLN A 143 -29.54 7.13 -13.01
C GLN A 143 -28.41 6.34 -13.66
N ASP A 144 -27.55 6.97 -14.43
CA ASP A 144 -26.41 6.29 -15.05
C ASP A 144 -25.41 5.80 -14.00
N GLY A 145 -24.73 4.71 -14.30
CA GLY A 145 -23.61 4.23 -13.48
C GLY A 145 -22.43 5.20 -13.55
N ILE A 146 -21.68 5.32 -12.45
CA ILE A 146 -20.50 6.17 -12.38
C ILE A 146 -19.41 5.65 -13.33
N LYS A 147 -18.85 6.53 -14.17
CA LYS A 147 -17.83 6.20 -15.19
C LYS A 147 -16.66 7.15 -15.09
N HIS A 148 -15.50 6.68 -15.53
CA HIS A 148 -14.33 7.54 -15.68
C HIS A 148 -14.67 8.75 -16.55
N TYR A 149 -14.36 9.93 -16.04
CA TYR A 149 -14.69 11.21 -16.70
C TYR A 149 -13.45 11.98 -17.09
N LYS A 150 -12.51 12.16 -16.16
CA LYS A 150 -11.31 12.97 -16.41
C LYS A 150 -10.11 12.49 -15.58
N LYS A 151 -8.91 12.75 -16.12
CA LYS A 151 -7.63 12.52 -15.43
C LYS A 151 -7.00 13.88 -15.12
N MET A 152 -6.50 14.05 -13.92
CA MET A 152 -5.87 15.27 -13.42
C MET A 152 -4.45 14.98 -12.96
N ASP A 153 -3.57 15.97 -13.09
CA ASP A 153 -2.20 15.87 -12.59
C ASP A 153 -2.16 15.92 -11.07
N LYS A 154 -1.12 15.35 -10.48
CA LYS A 154 -0.95 15.21 -9.03
C LYS A 154 -0.94 16.53 -8.26
N ASP A 155 -0.53 17.61 -8.92
CA ASP A 155 -0.38 18.94 -8.31
C ASP A 155 -1.71 19.73 -8.29
N LEU A 156 -2.78 19.13 -8.82
CA LEU A 156 -4.12 19.70 -8.81
C LEU A 156 -4.97 19.02 -7.74
N ASP A 157 -5.63 19.81 -6.94
CA ASP A 157 -6.56 19.39 -5.87
C ASP A 157 -7.99 19.83 -6.11
N VAL A 158 -8.24 20.46 -7.28
CA VAL A 158 -9.54 20.97 -7.68
C VAL A 158 -9.78 20.83 -9.18
N PHE A 159 -11.02 20.53 -9.53
CA PHE A 159 -11.54 20.50 -10.89
C PHE A 159 -12.87 21.24 -10.98
N THR A 160 -13.07 22.06 -12.02
CA THR A 160 -14.37 22.70 -12.30
C THR A 160 -15.05 21.99 -13.47
N ASP A 161 -16.20 21.39 -13.21
CA ASP A 161 -17.07 20.82 -14.23
C ASP A 161 -18.04 21.87 -14.72
N ASN A 162 -17.95 22.23 -16.01
CA ASN A 162 -18.82 23.21 -16.67
C ASN A 162 -19.85 22.55 -17.60
N ASP A 163 -19.76 21.23 -17.80
CA ASP A 163 -20.63 20.48 -18.70
C ASP A 163 -21.82 19.85 -17.94
N LEU A 164 -22.67 20.71 -17.39
CA LEU A 164 -23.76 20.32 -16.51
C LEU A 164 -25.11 20.95 -16.96
N GLN A 165 -26.21 20.24 -16.69
CA GLN A 165 -27.56 20.63 -17.02
C GLN A 165 -28.36 20.88 -15.74
N SER A 166 -29.18 21.96 -15.71
CA SER A 166 -30.09 22.24 -14.60
C SER A 166 -31.13 21.12 -14.46
N GLY A 167 -31.50 20.82 -13.23
CA GLY A 167 -32.46 19.78 -12.89
C GLY A 167 -31.88 18.36 -12.92
N VAL A 168 -30.61 18.19 -13.25
CA VAL A 168 -29.95 16.88 -13.28
C VAL A 168 -29.12 16.64 -12.02
N LEU A 169 -29.25 15.45 -11.43
CA LEU A 169 -28.42 14.99 -10.33
C LEU A 169 -27.10 14.43 -10.89
N TYR A 170 -25.98 14.96 -10.43
CA TYR A 170 -24.65 14.44 -10.75
C TYR A 170 -24.00 13.81 -9.53
N ASN A 171 -23.30 12.71 -9.78
CA ASN A 171 -22.51 12.01 -8.76
C ASN A 171 -21.04 12.08 -9.13
N TYR A 172 -20.18 12.32 -8.16
CA TYR A 172 -18.74 12.38 -8.32
C TYR A 172 -18.06 11.44 -7.34
N ALA A 173 -17.01 10.80 -7.81
CA ALA A 173 -16.02 10.10 -7.00
C ALA A 173 -14.64 10.31 -7.62
N VAL A 174 -13.61 10.17 -6.82
CA VAL A 174 -12.21 10.30 -7.27
C VAL A 174 -11.37 9.16 -6.75
N ARG A 175 -10.28 8.83 -7.45
CA ARG A 175 -9.26 7.90 -6.97
C ARG A 175 -7.88 8.31 -7.47
N VAL A 176 -6.86 7.77 -6.83
CA VAL A 176 -5.46 7.93 -7.25
C VAL A 176 -5.07 6.77 -8.17
N ARG A 177 -4.38 7.10 -9.27
CA ARG A 177 -3.71 6.12 -10.14
C ARG A 177 -2.21 6.38 -10.13
N TYR A 178 -1.43 5.39 -9.75
CA TYR A 178 0.03 5.43 -9.74
C TYR A 178 0.62 5.02 -11.09
N GLU A 179 1.83 5.48 -11.40
CA GLU A 179 2.50 5.17 -12.68
C GLU A 179 2.74 3.68 -12.91
N ASN A 180 2.90 2.91 -11.85
CA ASN A 180 3.01 1.45 -11.91
C ASN A 180 1.69 0.73 -12.27
N GLY A 181 0.62 1.50 -12.59
CA GLY A 181 -0.70 0.99 -12.94
C GLY A 181 -1.60 0.66 -11.76
N TRP A 182 -1.11 0.72 -10.53
CA TRP A 182 -1.93 0.50 -9.34
C TRP A 182 -2.89 1.67 -9.10
N THR A 183 -4.08 1.40 -8.53
CA THR A 183 -5.08 2.42 -8.21
C THR A 183 -5.57 2.27 -6.76
N SER A 184 -5.89 3.39 -6.11
CA SER A 184 -6.64 3.38 -4.86
C SER A 184 -8.08 2.89 -5.11
N GLU A 185 -8.83 2.63 -4.05
CA GLU A 185 -10.29 2.57 -4.16
C GLU A 185 -10.85 3.93 -4.55
N LEU A 186 -12.09 3.92 -5.06
CA LEU A 186 -12.84 5.16 -5.23
C LEU A 186 -13.14 5.77 -3.85
N SER A 187 -13.13 7.10 -3.78
CA SER A 187 -13.67 7.83 -2.64
C SER A 187 -15.14 7.49 -2.42
N GLU A 188 -15.70 7.97 -1.31
CA GLU A 188 -17.15 8.07 -1.19
C GLU A 188 -17.75 8.84 -2.38
N ILE A 189 -18.97 8.48 -2.77
CA ILE A 189 -19.70 9.19 -3.83
C ILE A 189 -20.35 10.42 -3.21
N LYS A 190 -20.10 11.59 -3.79
CA LYS A 190 -20.83 12.83 -3.47
C LYS A 190 -21.79 13.17 -4.60
N SER A 191 -22.99 13.60 -4.23
CA SER A 191 -24.07 13.90 -5.17
C SER A 191 -24.50 15.37 -5.07
N ILE A 192 -24.83 15.97 -6.21
CA ILE A 192 -25.32 17.34 -6.29
C ILE A 192 -26.40 17.49 -7.37
N LEU A 193 -27.52 18.11 -7.02
CA LEU A 193 -28.57 18.52 -7.97
C LEU A 193 -28.28 19.93 -8.46
N ILE A 194 -28.11 20.08 -9.76
CA ILE A 194 -27.84 21.40 -10.38
C ILE A 194 -29.10 22.25 -10.42
N LYS A 195 -29.03 23.43 -9.84
CA LYS A 195 -30.10 24.42 -9.81
C LYS A 195 -30.07 25.32 -11.01
#